data_d286b48f1af38a72080d15043c20da3a
#
_entry.id   d286b48f1af38a72080d15043c20da3a
#
_cell.length_a   1.000
_cell.length_b   1.000
_cell.length_c   1.000
_cell.angle_alpha   90.00
_cell.angle_beta   90.00
_cell.angle_gamma   90.00
#
_symmetry.space_group_name_H-M   'P 1'
#
loop_
_entity.id
_entity.type
_entity.pdbx_description
1 polymer ?
#
loop_
_entity_poly.entity_id
_entity_poly.type
_entity_poly.pdbx_seq_one_letter_code
_entity_poly.pdbx_strand_id
1 'polypeptide(L)'
;GRGVPNRQQMSEQLNIVMAQLNFLVGDIEGNTELIVTSVRRAADEFAADVVVFPELALTGYPPEDLLLRPSLKPRVEKALQRILQENLDPILVIGFPESIGGLVYNSLLVTQQGDIAAKYRKQCLPNYQVFDERRYFVAGDTPCTIDLKNTKIAFTICEDLWEVEPARQAKDAGAQMLININASPFHTTK
;
A
#
# COMPACT_ATOMS: atom_id res chain seq x y z
N GLY A 1 28.02 34.47 5.57
CA GLY A 1 26.69 34.54 5.00
C GLY A 1 25.99 33.22 5.04
N ARG A 2 24.94 33.07 5.84
CA ARG A 2 24.10 31.88 5.82
C ARG A 2 23.31 31.92 4.50
N GLY A 3 23.66 31.06 3.54
CA GLY A 3 22.93 30.93 2.28
C GLY A 3 21.48 30.56 2.56
N VAL A 4 20.57 31.35 2.00
CA VAL A 4 19.13 31.00 1.97
C VAL A 4 19.01 29.67 1.24
N PRO A 5 18.36 28.63 1.81
CA PRO A 5 18.20 27.35 1.11
C PRO A 5 17.46 27.60 -0.21
N ASN A 6 18.02 27.05 -1.28
CA ASN A 6 17.44 27.15 -2.61
C ASN A 6 16.03 26.56 -2.60
N ARG A 7 15.06 27.26 -3.20
CA ARG A 7 13.67 26.78 -3.32
C ARG A 7 13.57 25.33 -3.85
N GLN A 8 14.52 24.90 -4.68
CA GLN A 8 14.61 23.53 -5.18
C GLN A 8 14.90 22.49 -4.07
N GLN A 9 15.71 22.85 -3.06
CA GLN A 9 16.01 21.95 -1.94
C GLN A 9 14.81 21.79 -1.00
N MET A 10 13.96 22.83 -0.87
CA MET A 10 12.74 22.74 -0.04
C MET A 10 11.63 21.94 -0.70
N SER A 11 11.61 21.82 -2.04
CA SER A 11 10.59 21.04 -2.78
C SER A 11 10.87 19.54 -2.82
N GLU A 12 12.07 19.08 -2.40
CA GLU A 12 12.47 17.67 -2.40
C GLU A 12 12.11 16.92 -1.11
N GLN A 13 11.61 17.64 -0.08
CA GLN A 13 11.20 17.02 1.17
C GLN A 13 9.86 16.28 1.00
N LEU A 14 9.86 14.99 1.36
CA LEU A 14 8.68 14.14 1.31
C LEU A 14 8.01 14.05 2.68
N ASN A 15 6.71 14.31 2.72
CA ASN A 15 5.87 14.08 3.88
C ASN A 15 5.11 12.78 3.69
N ILE A 16 5.55 11.73 4.36
CA ILE A 16 4.93 10.40 4.29
C ILE A 16 4.17 10.15 5.59
N VAL A 17 2.86 9.91 5.47
CA VAL A 17 2.00 9.59 6.61
C VAL A 17 1.69 8.11 6.58
N MET A 18 2.03 7.41 7.66
CA MET A 18 1.65 6.01 7.88
C MET A 18 0.31 5.97 8.60
N ALA A 19 -0.75 5.61 7.90
CA ALA A 19 -2.10 5.59 8.46
C ALA A 19 -2.32 4.34 9.31
N GLN A 20 -2.48 4.54 10.61
CA GLN A 20 -2.67 3.47 11.60
C GLN A 20 -4.13 3.49 12.06
N LEU A 21 -4.95 2.67 11.41
CA LEU A 21 -6.40 2.66 11.60
C LEU A 21 -6.88 1.26 11.94
N ASN A 22 -8.02 1.19 12.62
CA ASN A 22 -8.70 -0.07 12.92
C ASN A 22 -9.61 -0.49 11.77
N PHE A 23 -9.03 -1.16 10.78
CA PHE A 23 -9.80 -1.76 9.70
C PHE A 23 -10.54 -2.99 10.20
N LEU A 24 -11.82 -3.11 9.84
CA LEU A 24 -12.64 -4.25 10.22
C LEU A 24 -12.63 -5.30 9.12
N VAL A 25 -12.36 -6.55 9.48
CA VAL A 25 -12.40 -7.67 8.53
C VAL A 25 -13.79 -7.81 7.94
N GLY A 26 -13.87 -7.77 6.61
CA GLY A 26 -15.10 -7.92 5.86
C GLY A 26 -15.88 -6.63 5.64
N ASP A 27 -15.58 -5.55 6.33
CA ASP A 27 -16.25 -4.26 6.13
C ASP A 27 -15.54 -3.40 5.08
N ILE A 28 -15.55 -3.87 3.84
CA ILE A 28 -14.87 -3.20 2.74
C ILE A 28 -15.36 -1.77 2.55
N GLU A 29 -16.67 -1.57 2.63
CA GLU A 29 -17.29 -0.25 2.47
C GLU A 29 -16.88 0.72 3.58
N GLY A 30 -16.91 0.26 4.83
CA GLY A 30 -16.46 1.04 5.98
C GLY A 30 -14.97 1.33 5.95
N ASN A 31 -14.16 0.35 5.57
CA ASN A 31 -12.71 0.52 5.43
C ASN A 31 -12.39 1.54 4.32
N THR A 32 -13.16 1.54 3.24
CA THR A 32 -13.04 2.55 2.16
C THR A 32 -13.26 3.96 2.69
N GLU A 33 -14.30 4.17 3.49
CA GLU A 33 -14.58 5.48 4.09
C GLU A 33 -13.47 5.92 5.05
N LEU A 34 -12.91 4.99 5.83
CA LEU A 34 -11.75 5.28 6.69
C LEU A 34 -10.55 5.73 5.86
N ILE A 35 -10.29 5.09 4.74
CA ILE A 35 -9.20 5.46 3.84
C ILE A 35 -9.40 6.89 3.32
N VAL A 36 -10.55 7.18 2.74
CA VAL A 36 -10.84 8.50 2.15
C VAL A 36 -10.74 9.61 3.21
N THR A 37 -11.36 9.40 4.36
CA THR A 37 -11.35 10.38 5.46
C THR A 37 -9.93 10.62 5.98
N SER A 38 -9.14 9.55 6.13
CA SER A 38 -7.77 9.64 6.61
C SER A 38 -6.85 10.36 5.64
N VAL A 39 -7.03 10.16 4.34
CA VAL A 39 -6.23 10.88 3.33
C VAL A 39 -6.53 12.37 3.37
N ARG A 40 -7.80 12.76 3.46
CA ARG A 40 -8.19 14.18 3.56
C ARG A 40 -7.60 14.82 4.80
N ARG A 41 -7.65 14.13 5.93
CA ARG A 41 -7.06 14.59 7.17
C ARG A 41 -5.54 14.70 7.07
N ALA A 42 -4.87 13.73 6.49
CA ALA A 42 -3.41 13.75 6.30
C ALA A 42 -2.98 14.90 5.38
N ALA A 43 -3.75 15.18 4.33
CA ALA A 43 -3.49 16.31 3.45
C ALA A 43 -3.65 17.65 4.19
N ASP A 44 -4.72 17.81 4.97
CA ASP A 44 -5.03 19.06 5.65
C ASP A 44 -4.12 19.34 6.85
N GLU A 45 -3.87 18.33 7.68
CA GLU A 45 -3.12 18.50 8.93
C GLU A 45 -1.61 18.37 8.77
N PHE A 46 -1.14 17.54 7.83
CA PHE A 46 0.27 17.18 7.70
C PHE A 46 0.88 17.53 6.34
N ALA A 47 0.11 18.11 5.43
CA ALA A 47 0.55 18.36 4.05
C ALA A 47 1.18 17.09 3.42
N ALA A 48 0.52 15.95 3.59
CA ALA A 48 1.04 14.65 3.17
C ALA A 48 1.26 14.60 1.65
N ASP A 49 2.42 14.13 1.23
CA ASP A 49 2.71 13.79 -0.16
C ASP A 49 2.30 12.35 -0.46
N VAL A 50 2.46 11.46 0.53
CA VAL A 50 2.13 10.03 0.44
C VAL A 50 1.40 9.61 1.71
N VAL A 51 0.30 8.87 1.56
CA VAL A 51 -0.40 8.23 2.68
C VAL A 51 -0.35 6.73 2.48
N VAL A 52 0.22 6.02 3.44
CA VAL A 52 0.47 4.58 3.37
C VAL A 52 -0.48 3.84 4.30
N PHE A 53 -1.20 2.87 3.75
CA PHE A 53 -2.12 2.00 4.48
C PHE A 53 -1.53 0.60 4.67
N PRO A 54 -2.01 -0.15 5.67
CA PRO A 54 -1.50 -1.49 5.95
C PRO A 54 -1.75 -2.51 4.83
N GLU A 55 -1.06 -3.63 4.94
CA GLU A 55 -1.30 -4.84 4.16
C GLU A 55 -2.77 -5.26 4.29
N LEU A 56 -3.43 -5.52 3.15
CA LEU A 56 -4.84 -5.93 3.09
C LEU A 56 -5.81 -4.99 3.82
N ALA A 57 -5.48 -3.71 3.89
CA ALA A 57 -6.28 -2.71 4.60
C ALA A 57 -7.74 -2.69 4.15
N LEU A 58 -7.98 -2.84 2.85
CA LEU A 58 -9.32 -2.73 2.28
C LEU A 58 -10.28 -3.79 2.80
N THR A 59 -9.80 -5.01 3.06
CA THR A 59 -10.60 -6.10 3.61
C THR A 59 -10.48 -6.25 5.12
N GLY A 60 -9.49 -5.60 5.74
CA GLY A 60 -9.03 -5.92 7.07
C GLY A 60 -8.14 -7.17 7.07
N TYR A 61 -7.37 -7.35 8.12
CA TYR A 61 -6.40 -8.43 8.26
C TYR A 61 -6.63 -9.23 9.55
N PRO A 62 -6.66 -10.57 9.53
CA PRO A 62 -6.53 -11.44 8.34
C PRO A 62 -7.90 -11.70 7.69
N PRO A 63 -7.99 -11.63 6.37
CA PRO A 63 -9.27 -11.85 5.69
C PRO A 63 -9.68 -13.32 5.61
N GLU A 64 -8.74 -14.26 5.60
CA GLU A 64 -8.96 -15.71 5.57
C GLU A 64 -10.02 -16.14 4.55
N ASP A 65 -11.07 -16.84 4.98
CA ASP A 65 -12.09 -17.39 4.08
C ASP A 65 -12.93 -16.34 3.37
N LEU A 66 -12.86 -15.08 3.77
CA LEU A 66 -13.45 -13.99 3.00
C LEU A 66 -12.91 -13.97 1.56
N LEU A 67 -11.64 -14.35 1.38
CA LEU A 67 -10.96 -14.40 0.08
C LEU A 67 -11.59 -15.42 -0.89
N LEU A 68 -12.34 -16.39 -0.38
CA LEU A 68 -13.01 -17.42 -1.17
C LEU A 68 -14.42 -17.02 -1.62
N ARG A 69 -14.94 -15.89 -1.12
CA ARG A 69 -16.31 -15.48 -1.45
C ARG A 69 -16.40 -14.88 -2.83
N PRO A 70 -17.39 -15.31 -3.66
CA PRO A 70 -17.58 -14.75 -5.01
C PRO A 70 -17.86 -13.24 -5.02
N SER A 71 -18.43 -12.70 -3.93
CA SER A 71 -18.74 -11.27 -3.80
C SER A 71 -17.51 -10.40 -3.54
N LEU A 72 -16.35 -10.98 -3.22
CA LEU A 72 -15.16 -10.22 -2.86
C LEU A 72 -14.68 -9.33 -4.01
N LYS A 73 -14.46 -9.92 -5.19
CA LYS A 73 -13.91 -9.20 -6.34
C LYS A 73 -14.72 -7.96 -6.70
N PRO A 74 -16.05 -8.05 -6.92
CA PRO A 74 -16.83 -6.85 -7.26
C PRO A 74 -16.85 -5.80 -6.13
N ARG A 75 -16.86 -6.21 -4.87
CA ARG A 75 -16.81 -5.27 -3.74
C ARG A 75 -15.47 -4.54 -3.67
N VAL A 76 -14.37 -5.24 -3.88
CA VAL A 76 -13.02 -4.66 -3.89
C VAL A 76 -12.86 -3.69 -5.07
N GLU A 77 -13.28 -4.10 -6.26
CA GLU A 77 -13.19 -3.25 -7.45
C GLU A 77 -14.02 -1.97 -7.31
N LYS A 78 -15.23 -2.08 -6.76
CA LYS A 78 -16.08 -0.92 -6.47
C LYS A 78 -15.44 0.04 -5.47
N ALA A 79 -14.81 -0.52 -4.42
CA ALA A 79 -14.12 0.26 -3.41
C ALA A 79 -12.93 1.04 -4.00
N LEU A 80 -12.12 0.39 -4.83
CA LEU A 80 -10.98 1.04 -5.49
C LEU A 80 -11.45 2.14 -6.45
N GLN A 81 -12.51 1.91 -7.22
CA GLN A 81 -13.10 2.93 -8.08
C GLN A 81 -13.58 4.14 -7.27
N ARG A 82 -14.25 3.89 -6.14
CA ARG A 82 -14.69 4.95 -5.22
C ARG A 82 -13.52 5.83 -4.77
N ILE A 83 -12.41 5.22 -4.39
CA ILE A 83 -11.20 5.93 -3.96
C ILE A 83 -10.60 6.75 -5.11
N LEU A 84 -10.48 6.16 -6.29
CA LEU A 84 -9.95 6.85 -7.48
C LEU A 84 -10.81 8.05 -7.87
N GLN A 85 -12.14 7.92 -7.79
CA GLN A 85 -13.09 9.00 -8.15
C GLN A 85 -13.00 10.19 -7.19
N GLU A 86 -12.52 10.02 -5.97
CA GLU A 86 -12.32 11.12 -5.04
C GLU A 86 -11.18 12.07 -5.47
N ASN A 87 -10.35 11.64 -6.40
CA ASN A 87 -9.26 12.44 -6.96
C ASN A 87 -8.41 13.12 -5.89
N LEU A 88 -7.98 12.34 -4.91
CA LEU A 88 -7.23 12.82 -3.75
C LEU A 88 -5.80 13.22 -4.14
N ASP A 89 -5.33 14.37 -3.64
CA ASP A 89 -4.03 14.93 -4.01
C ASP A 89 -2.82 14.07 -3.60
N PRO A 90 -2.76 13.53 -2.36
CA PRO A 90 -1.64 12.68 -1.99
C PRO A 90 -1.59 11.39 -2.83
N ILE A 91 -0.38 10.87 -2.97
CA ILE A 91 -0.19 9.49 -3.43
C ILE A 91 -0.70 8.56 -2.33
N LEU A 92 -1.50 7.57 -2.71
CA LEU A 92 -2.02 6.56 -1.79
C LEU A 92 -1.33 5.24 -2.06
N VAL A 93 -0.98 4.53 -0.98
CA VAL A 93 -0.49 3.15 -1.03
C VAL A 93 -1.48 2.29 -0.26
N ILE A 94 -2.25 1.44 -0.97
CA ILE A 94 -3.40 0.74 -0.42
C ILE A 94 -3.23 -0.77 -0.60
N GLY A 95 -3.21 -1.51 0.52
CA GLY A 95 -3.20 -2.97 0.50
C GLY A 95 -4.58 -3.55 0.21
N PHE A 96 -4.67 -4.52 -0.68
CA PHE A 96 -5.92 -5.15 -1.08
C PHE A 96 -5.70 -6.52 -1.73
N PRO A 97 -6.70 -7.40 -1.71
CA PRO A 97 -6.64 -8.65 -2.49
C PRO A 97 -7.02 -8.37 -3.94
N GLU A 98 -6.11 -8.70 -4.84
CA GLU A 98 -6.30 -8.53 -6.28
C GLU A 98 -6.72 -9.85 -6.92
N SER A 99 -7.92 -9.89 -7.49
CA SER A 99 -8.47 -11.10 -8.15
C SER A 99 -8.35 -10.97 -9.66
N ILE A 100 -7.62 -11.89 -10.30
CA ILE A 100 -7.43 -11.94 -11.75
C ILE A 100 -7.47 -13.40 -12.21
N GLY A 101 -8.37 -13.72 -13.15
CA GLY A 101 -8.41 -15.02 -13.79
C GLY A 101 -8.57 -16.19 -12.81
N GLY A 102 -9.34 -16.00 -11.73
CA GLY A 102 -9.52 -17.01 -10.70
C GLY A 102 -8.38 -17.09 -9.68
N LEU A 103 -7.31 -16.31 -9.87
CA LEU A 103 -6.20 -16.20 -8.93
C LEU A 103 -6.36 -14.97 -8.04
N VAL A 104 -5.85 -15.03 -6.82
CA VAL A 104 -5.84 -13.90 -5.88
C VAL A 104 -4.42 -13.61 -5.46
N TYR A 105 -4.05 -12.33 -5.53
CA TYR A 105 -2.76 -11.84 -5.07
C TYR A 105 -2.94 -10.91 -3.88
N ASN A 106 -2.00 -10.96 -2.95
CA ASN A 106 -1.88 -9.95 -1.91
C ASN A 106 -1.14 -8.76 -2.51
N SER A 107 -1.87 -7.69 -2.78
CA SER A 107 -1.37 -6.58 -3.60
C SER A 107 -1.37 -5.24 -2.87
N LEU A 108 -0.61 -4.31 -3.38
CA LEU A 108 -0.78 -2.89 -3.09
C LEU A 108 -0.98 -2.11 -4.39
N LEU A 109 -1.79 -1.08 -4.28
CA LEU A 109 -2.06 -0.13 -5.34
C LEU A 109 -1.42 1.21 -4.95
N VAL A 110 -0.73 1.82 -5.90
CA VAL A 110 -0.21 3.20 -5.75
C VAL A 110 -1.04 4.09 -6.65
N THR A 111 -1.72 5.07 -6.07
CA THR A 111 -2.54 6.02 -6.84
C THR A 111 -1.88 7.38 -6.89
N GLN A 112 -2.17 8.12 -7.94
CA GLN A 112 -1.77 9.52 -8.08
C GLN A 112 -2.86 10.29 -8.79
N GLN A 113 -3.46 11.27 -8.11
CA GLN A 113 -4.47 12.18 -8.67
C GLN A 113 -5.60 11.45 -9.42
N GLY A 114 -6.18 10.43 -8.80
CA GLY A 114 -7.28 9.67 -9.36
C GLY A 114 -6.89 8.59 -10.38
N ASP A 115 -5.61 8.42 -10.66
CA ASP A 115 -5.10 7.40 -11.55
C ASP A 115 -4.26 6.35 -10.82
N ILE A 116 -4.13 5.16 -11.42
CA ILE A 116 -3.26 4.12 -10.94
C ILE A 116 -1.84 4.40 -11.44
N ALA A 117 -0.92 4.72 -10.51
CA ALA A 117 0.48 4.97 -10.84
C ALA A 117 1.29 3.68 -10.92
N ALA A 118 1.02 2.71 -10.04
CA ALA A 118 1.75 1.45 -9.97
C ALA A 118 0.95 0.41 -9.17
N LYS A 119 1.33 -0.85 -9.31
CA LYS A 119 0.76 -1.97 -8.58
C LYS A 119 1.85 -2.98 -8.26
N TYR A 120 1.82 -3.54 -7.07
CA TYR A 120 2.78 -4.55 -6.63
C TYR A 120 2.05 -5.75 -6.03
N ARG A 121 2.58 -6.95 -6.27
CA ARG A 121 2.07 -8.22 -5.74
C ARG A 121 3.10 -8.83 -4.80
N LYS A 122 2.69 -9.16 -3.60
CA LYS A 122 3.54 -9.79 -2.59
C LYS A 122 4.20 -11.05 -3.17
N GLN A 123 5.51 -11.18 -2.96
CA GLN A 123 6.31 -12.28 -3.52
C GLN A 123 6.53 -13.41 -2.52
N CYS A 124 6.63 -13.09 -1.24
CA CYS A 124 6.93 -14.04 -0.18
C CYS A 124 5.68 -14.32 0.66
N LEU A 125 5.17 -15.54 0.57
CA LEU A 125 3.91 -15.92 1.21
C LEU A 125 4.19 -16.86 2.41
N PRO A 126 4.14 -16.34 3.65
CA PRO A 126 4.35 -17.17 4.82
C PRO A 126 3.17 -18.13 5.05
N ASN A 127 3.47 -19.32 5.56
CA ASN A 127 2.46 -20.31 5.93
C ASN A 127 2.41 -20.60 7.43
N TYR A 128 3.15 -19.84 8.21
CA TYR A 128 3.34 -20.07 9.65
C TYR A 128 2.96 -18.86 10.52
N GLN A 129 2.43 -17.80 9.92
CA GLN A 129 2.04 -16.56 10.61
C GLN A 129 0.58 -16.59 11.05
N VAL A 130 -0.07 -15.43 11.10
CA VAL A 130 -1.45 -15.29 11.57
C VAL A 130 -2.40 -16.17 10.76
N PHE A 131 -2.15 -16.33 9.47
CA PHE A 131 -2.86 -17.28 8.61
C PHE A 131 -1.96 -17.81 7.50
N ASP A 132 -2.35 -18.94 6.92
CA ASP A 132 -1.62 -19.56 5.81
C ASP A 132 -1.91 -18.84 4.50
N GLU A 133 -1.03 -17.91 4.13
CA GLU A 133 -1.21 -17.11 2.91
C GLU A 133 -1.15 -17.93 1.64
N ARG A 134 -0.35 -19.01 1.61
CA ARG A 134 -0.23 -19.87 0.43
C ARG A 134 -1.51 -20.60 0.08
N ARG A 135 -2.41 -20.76 1.05
CA ARG A 135 -3.73 -21.35 0.83
C ARG A 135 -4.60 -20.47 -0.06
N TYR A 136 -4.41 -19.15 0.01
CA TYR A 136 -5.30 -18.17 -0.62
C TYR A 136 -4.65 -17.41 -1.76
N PHE A 137 -3.37 -17.10 -1.66
CA PHE A 137 -2.69 -16.19 -2.56
C PHE A 137 -1.67 -16.89 -3.46
N VAL A 138 -1.48 -16.29 -4.63
CA VAL A 138 -0.38 -16.61 -5.55
C VAL A 138 0.71 -15.55 -5.36
N ALA A 139 1.97 -15.96 -5.44
CA ALA A 139 3.11 -15.05 -5.33
C ALA A 139 3.28 -14.20 -6.59
N GLY A 140 3.59 -12.91 -6.39
CA GLY A 140 4.09 -12.05 -7.45
C GLY A 140 5.57 -12.30 -7.73
N ASP A 141 6.11 -11.58 -8.72
CA ASP A 141 7.51 -11.76 -9.14
C ASP A 141 8.18 -10.46 -9.65
N THR A 142 7.47 -9.36 -9.64
CA THR A 142 7.89 -8.13 -10.31
C THR A 142 8.01 -6.97 -9.31
N PRO A 143 9.11 -6.19 -9.35
CA PRO A 143 9.24 -5.00 -8.53
C PRO A 143 8.30 -3.89 -8.99
N CYS A 144 8.07 -2.93 -8.10
CA CYS A 144 7.24 -1.77 -8.37
C CYS A 144 7.93 -0.52 -7.86
N THR A 145 8.08 0.47 -8.71
CA THR A 145 8.66 1.77 -8.34
C THR A 145 7.84 2.92 -8.89
N ILE A 146 7.91 4.06 -8.21
CA ILE A 146 7.44 5.35 -8.71
C ILE A 146 8.53 6.39 -8.52
N ASP A 147 8.45 7.47 -9.29
CA ASP A 147 9.29 8.65 -9.10
C ASP A 147 8.45 9.77 -8.49
N LEU A 148 8.91 10.33 -7.37
CA LEU A 148 8.26 11.43 -6.68
C LEU A 148 9.32 12.40 -6.15
N LYS A 149 9.23 13.68 -6.54
CA LYS A 149 10.17 14.73 -6.11
C LYS A 149 11.64 14.29 -6.23
N ASN A 150 12.02 13.77 -7.40
CA ASN A 150 13.36 13.27 -7.71
C ASN A 150 13.82 12.07 -6.86
N THR A 151 12.91 11.40 -6.20
CA THR A 151 13.20 10.19 -5.43
C THR A 151 12.50 8.99 -6.07
N LYS A 152 13.26 7.95 -6.37
CA LYS A 152 12.70 6.67 -6.82
C LYS A 152 12.35 5.82 -5.63
N ILE A 153 11.08 5.49 -5.51
CA ILE A 153 10.52 4.74 -4.37
C ILE A 153 10.09 3.36 -4.85
N ALA A 154 10.59 2.32 -4.18
CA ALA A 154 10.11 0.94 -4.36
C ALA A 154 9.12 0.57 -3.27
N PHE A 155 8.26 -0.42 -3.55
CA PHE A 155 7.25 -0.89 -2.63
C PHE A 155 7.38 -2.40 -2.43
N THR A 156 7.20 -2.86 -1.20
CA THR A 156 7.15 -4.27 -0.84
C THR A 156 6.08 -4.51 0.22
N ILE A 157 5.73 -5.78 0.44
CA ILE A 157 4.71 -6.17 1.41
C ILE A 157 5.30 -7.16 2.40
N CYS A 158 5.29 -6.80 3.68
CA CYS A 158 5.59 -7.62 4.85
C CYS A 158 6.89 -8.43 4.71
N GLU A 159 6.79 -9.77 4.58
CA GLU A 159 7.94 -10.68 4.50
C GLU A 159 8.91 -10.37 3.36
N ASP A 160 8.46 -9.69 2.31
CA ASP A 160 9.32 -9.28 1.19
C ASP A 160 10.52 -8.45 1.64
N LEU A 161 10.38 -7.72 2.75
CA LEU A 161 11.44 -6.89 3.31
C LEU A 161 12.65 -7.73 3.75
N TRP A 162 12.41 -8.95 4.18
CA TRP A 162 13.43 -9.84 4.74
C TRP A 162 14.04 -10.79 3.71
N GLU A 163 13.49 -10.84 2.51
CA GLU A 163 13.93 -11.76 1.47
C GLU A 163 14.90 -11.07 0.50
N VAL A 164 15.87 -11.85 0.02
CA VAL A 164 16.96 -11.34 -0.81
C VAL A 164 16.45 -10.85 -2.17
N GLU A 165 15.54 -11.60 -2.78
CA GLU A 165 15.09 -11.32 -4.15
C GLU A 165 14.31 -10.02 -4.28
N PRO A 166 13.29 -9.72 -3.47
CA PRO A 166 12.60 -8.43 -3.53
C PRO A 166 13.53 -7.25 -3.26
N ALA A 167 14.44 -7.37 -2.32
CA ALA A 167 15.41 -6.31 -2.01
C ALA A 167 16.37 -6.06 -3.18
N ARG A 168 16.85 -7.13 -3.82
CA ARG A 168 17.70 -7.05 -5.00
C ARG A 168 16.98 -6.39 -6.18
N GLN A 169 15.73 -6.77 -6.42
CA GLN A 169 14.91 -6.18 -7.47
C GLN A 169 14.73 -4.67 -7.27
N ALA A 170 14.45 -4.23 -6.05
CA ALA A 170 14.31 -2.82 -5.71
C ALA A 170 15.62 -2.05 -5.98
N LYS A 171 16.75 -2.61 -5.57
CA LYS A 171 18.08 -2.04 -5.80
C LYS A 171 18.39 -1.97 -7.31
N ASP A 172 18.16 -3.04 -8.04
CA ASP A 172 18.42 -3.12 -9.49
C ASP A 172 17.52 -2.14 -10.26
N ALA A 173 16.32 -1.87 -9.77
CA ALA A 173 15.43 -0.85 -10.33
C ALA A 173 15.88 0.59 -10.01
N GLY A 174 16.93 0.76 -9.21
CA GLY A 174 17.46 2.07 -8.86
C GLY A 174 16.72 2.78 -7.73
N ALA A 175 16.01 2.04 -6.88
CA ALA A 175 15.28 2.62 -5.77
C ALA A 175 16.21 3.28 -4.75
N GLN A 176 15.83 4.48 -4.34
CA GLN A 176 16.53 5.27 -3.32
C GLN A 176 15.81 5.19 -1.97
N MET A 177 14.54 4.82 -1.97
CA MET A 177 13.69 4.64 -0.81
C MET A 177 12.85 3.38 -0.99
N LEU A 178 12.59 2.67 0.12
CA LEU A 178 11.72 1.52 0.15
C LEU A 178 10.58 1.77 1.13
N ILE A 179 9.34 1.62 0.66
CA ILE A 179 8.16 1.62 1.51
C ILE A 179 7.66 0.18 1.59
N ASN A 180 7.65 -0.35 2.81
CA ASN A 180 7.12 -1.68 3.10
C ASN A 180 5.82 -1.55 3.88
N ILE A 181 4.75 -2.19 3.40
CA ILE A 181 3.50 -2.27 4.15
C ILE A 181 3.39 -3.63 4.84
N ASN A 182 2.85 -3.63 6.06
CA ASN A 182 2.59 -4.85 6.81
C ASN A 182 1.23 -4.77 7.51
N ALA A 183 0.79 -5.89 8.07
CA ALA A 183 -0.56 -6.02 8.61
C ALA A 183 -0.74 -5.29 9.94
N SER A 184 0.30 -5.21 10.74
CA SER A 184 0.26 -4.55 12.03
C SER A 184 1.29 -3.44 12.04
N PRO A 185 0.84 -2.19 11.92
CA PRO A 185 1.72 -1.05 12.13
C PRO A 185 2.16 -0.92 13.58
N PHE A 186 1.49 -1.65 14.47
CA PHE A 186 1.86 -1.71 15.87
C PHE A 186 2.37 -3.08 16.23
N HIS A 187 3.64 -3.21 16.30
CA HIS A 187 4.19 -4.08 17.30
C HIS A 187 4.32 -3.21 18.53
N THR A 188 3.36 -3.39 19.44
CA THR A 188 3.60 -2.94 20.78
C THR A 188 4.98 -3.40 21.15
N THR A 189 5.85 -2.48 21.26
CA THR A 189 7.12 -2.69 21.91
C THR A 189 6.82 -3.30 23.26
N LYS A 190 7.19 -4.49 23.36
CA LYS A 190 7.24 -5.11 24.66
C LYS A 190 8.38 -4.54 25.47
#